data_2343a05903f74b4bdffbc4371f8b8aca
#
_entry.id   2343a05903f74b4bdffbc4371f8b8aca
#
_cell.length_a   1.000
_cell.length_b   1.000
_cell.length_c   1.000
_cell.angle_alpha   90.00
_cell.angle_beta   90.00
_cell.angle_gamma   90.00
#
_symmetry.space_group_name_H-M   'P 1'
#
loop_
_entity.id
_entity.type
_entity.pdbx_description
1 polymer ?
#
loop_
_entity_poly.entity_id
_entity_poly.type
_entity_poly.pdbx_seq_one_letter_code
_entity_poly.pdbx_strand_id
1 'polypeptide(L)'
;MDNNIKVTIWGKEVGRLTWDTSRKRSIFEYAPSFLKGELDIAPLTASIHDRRSRLPFYGEANNGVFYGLPAFISDSLPGKWGDTVFSAWASANNLDEDHLTAVDKLSFIGKRGMGALEFEPSQEIGSGEMSLELDQLYRKAQEILEKREETVIAGKDITLESLYEVGTSAGGQHTKAVIARNNKTGEIRSGQIMLPPEYTYYLLKFAEKDYYPLTKVEMVYYKLATMAGITMMPSELIPIDGDEHFLTQRYDRKDGKKIHTQTLAAMNPNARNYEDLMTVLDRLNIPYKEKEETFRRTVFNILATNVDAHIRNFSFMMEEGGAWHITPAYDLTFSCFNPGNKFDPAHYLRIGGKTVDIGYDDLVEFGRKFSIANPNEIIQSTAETVAQFRPVAKDVGVDSYWIDKIEEHFAEMSPKILSMLNGYKPLSFDYSIEEKGLTVKNLHWTEMGNGAMRLEAEINGTPFRATFGKKSKEYPAIIESGGIKMPFEKQKEYVERLFLPRMNESIQGSLAPTL
;
A
#
# COMPACT_ATOMS: atom_id res chain seq x y z
N MET A 1 1.81 7.12 -36.60
CA MET A 1 0.85 6.20 -35.97
C MET A 1 -0.55 6.77 -36.10
N ASP A 2 -1.59 5.93 -36.11
CA ASP A 2 -2.97 6.43 -36.14
C ASP A 2 -3.25 7.21 -34.86
N ASN A 3 -3.46 8.51 -34.95
CA ASN A 3 -3.78 9.37 -33.81
C ASN A 3 -5.16 9.11 -33.19
N ASN A 4 -5.79 7.99 -33.53
CA ASN A 4 -7.16 7.66 -33.13
C ASN A 4 -7.22 6.26 -32.54
N ILE A 5 -7.44 6.17 -31.24
CA ILE A 5 -7.55 4.92 -30.48
C ILE A 5 -9.00 4.67 -30.08
N LYS A 6 -9.52 3.50 -30.41
CA LYS A 6 -10.82 3.01 -29.93
C LYS A 6 -10.65 2.45 -28.53
N VAL A 7 -11.49 2.89 -27.58
CA VAL A 7 -11.55 2.39 -26.21
C VAL A 7 -12.73 1.44 -26.09
N THR A 8 -12.50 0.24 -25.57
CA THR A 8 -13.53 -0.76 -25.34
C THR A 8 -13.53 -1.25 -23.89
N ILE A 9 -14.64 -1.81 -23.46
CA ILE A 9 -14.81 -2.49 -22.16
C ILE A 9 -15.77 -3.66 -22.34
N TRP A 10 -15.37 -4.86 -21.96
CA TRP A 10 -16.17 -6.10 -22.10
C TRP A 10 -16.80 -6.25 -23.48
N GLY A 11 -16.00 -5.97 -24.53
CA GLY A 11 -16.42 -6.03 -25.92
C GLY A 11 -17.32 -4.88 -26.41
N LYS A 12 -17.67 -3.92 -25.57
CA LYS A 12 -18.48 -2.74 -25.92
C LYS A 12 -17.57 -1.56 -26.26
N GLU A 13 -17.80 -0.87 -27.37
CA GLU A 13 -17.10 0.38 -27.70
C GLU A 13 -17.55 1.48 -26.73
N VAL A 14 -16.63 1.98 -25.92
CA VAL A 14 -16.84 3.12 -25.01
C VAL A 14 -16.77 4.43 -25.76
N GLY A 15 -15.77 4.57 -26.63
CA GLY A 15 -15.52 5.80 -27.35
C GLY A 15 -14.15 5.79 -28.05
N ARG A 16 -13.69 6.99 -28.42
CA ARG A 16 -12.45 7.18 -29.16
C ARG A 16 -11.61 8.30 -28.58
N LEU A 17 -10.30 8.11 -28.63
CA LEU A 17 -9.29 9.09 -28.27
C LEU A 17 -8.57 9.58 -29.50
N THR A 18 -8.36 10.89 -29.57
CA THR A 18 -7.50 11.53 -30.57
C THR A 18 -6.53 12.48 -29.86
N TRP A 19 -5.29 12.61 -30.34
CA TRP A 19 -4.31 13.50 -29.74
C TRP A 19 -4.29 14.89 -30.39
N ASP A 20 -4.46 15.92 -29.59
CA ASP A 20 -4.25 17.33 -30.00
C ASP A 20 -2.82 17.74 -29.66
N THR A 21 -1.95 17.75 -30.66
CA THR A 21 -0.53 18.11 -30.52
C THR A 21 -0.34 19.56 -30.05
N SER A 22 -1.24 20.48 -30.44
CA SER A 22 -1.13 21.89 -30.09
C SER A 22 -1.36 22.13 -28.60
N ARG A 23 -2.26 21.38 -27.99
CA ARG A 23 -2.60 21.47 -26.56
C ARG A 23 -1.92 20.42 -25.71
N LYS A 24 -1.23 19.48 -26.33
CA LYS A 24 -0.61 18.31 -25.67
C LYS A 24 -1.61 17.54 -24.79
N ARG A 25 -2.83 17.35 -25.30
CA ARG A 25 -3.92 16.64 -24.63
C ARG A 25 -4.70 15.77 -25.62
N SER A 26 -5.26 14.70 -25.12
CA SER A 26 -6.22 13.94 -25.91
C SER A 26 -7.59 14.63 -25.92
N ILE A 27 -8.35 14.33 -26.96
CA ILE A 27 -9.78 14.59 -27.07
C ILE A 27 -10.46 13.24 -27.00
N PHE A 28 -11.41 13.07 -26.10
CA PHE A 28 -12.22 11.87 -25.99
C PHE A 28 -13.66 12.15 -26.40
N GLU A 29 -14.22 11.20 -27.15
CA GLU A 29 -15.62 11.21 -27.56
C GLU A 29 -16.26 9.85 -27.28
N TYR A 30 -17.34 9.86 -26.50
CA TYR A 30 -18.12 8.64 -26.26
C TYR A 30 -18.80 8.13 -27.53
N ALA A 31 -18.83 6.81 -27.71
CA ALA A 31 -19.64 6.20 -28.77
C ALA A 31 -21.15 6.47 -28.49
N PRO A 32 -21.93 6.87 -29.53
CA PRO A 32 -23.36 7.12 -29.37
C PRO A 32 -24.16 5.91 -28.84
N SER A 33 -23.71 4.69 -29.14
CA SER A 33 -24.26 3.44 -28.60
C SER A 33 -24.01 3.31 -27.10
N PHE A 34 -22.82 3.70 -26.62
CA PHE A 34 -22.46 3.65 -25.22
C PHE A 34 -23.25 4.66 -24.37
N LEU A 35 -23.43 5.88 -24.88
CA LEU A 35 -24.26 6.91 -24.22
C LEU A 35 -25.73 6.55 -24.07
N LYS A 36 -26.24 5.59 -24.84
CA LYS A 36 -27.63 5.08 -24.74
C LYS A 36 -27.75 3.91 -23.76
N GLY A 37 -26.62 3.38 -23.29
CA GLY A 37 -26.57 2.29 -22.33
C GLY A 37 -26.74 2.78 -20.89
N GLU A 38 -26.67 1.83 -19.96
CA GLU A 38 -26.76 2.08 -18.52
C GLU A 38 -25.40 2.00 -17.81
N LEU A 39 -24.35 1.57 -18.53
CA LEU A 39 -23.03 1.35 -17.96
C LEU A 39 -22.27 2.67 -17.84
N ASP A 40 -22.17 3.20 -16.62
CA ASP A 40 -21.40 4.41 -16.32
C ASP A 40 -20.05 4.06 -15.70
N ILE A 41 -19.00 4.06 -16.53
CA ILE A 41 -17.65 3.68 -16.13
C ILE A 41 -16.86 4.83 -15.50
N ALA A 42 -17.33 6.07 -15.58
CA ALA A 42 -16.63 7.22 -15.04
C ALA A 42 -17.62 8.19 -14.36
N PRO A 43 -18.41 7.71 -13.36
CA PRO A 43 -19.59 8.41 -12.86
C PRO A 43 -19.30 9.76 -12.21
N LEU A 44 -18.05 9.99 -11.76
CA LEU A 44 -17.67 11.19 -11.04
C LEU A 44 -16.93 12.23 -11.89
N THR A 45 -16.32 11.81 -13.01
CA THR A 45 -15.48 12.68 -13.86
C THR A 45 -16.01 12.86 -15.27
N ALA A 46 -16.66 11.82 -15.83
CA ALA A 46 -17.17 11.82 -17.21
C ALA A 46 -18.43 10.94 -17.33
N SER A 47 -19.42 11.14 -16.44
CA SER A 47 -20.66 10.35 -16.42
C SER A 47 -21.39 10.43 -17.76
N ILE A 48 -21.89 9.29 -18.25
CA ILE A 48 -22.75 9.22 -19.44
C ILE A 48 -24.07 9.98 -19.27
N HIS A 49 -24.45 10.26 -18.02
CA HIS A 49 -25.66 11.04 -17.69
C HIS A 49 -25.40 12.56 -17.70
N ASP A 50 -24.14 13.00 -17.74
CA ASP A 50 -23.78 14.41 -17.87
C ASP A 50 -23.95 14.86 -19.34
N ARG A 51 -24.62 16.00 -19.55
CA ARG A 51 -24.78 16.59 -20.88
C ARG A 51 -23.44 16.89 -21.57
N ARG A 52 -22.42 17.20 -20.79
CA ARG A 52 -21.06 17.47 -21.31
C ARG A 52 -20.43 16.26 -21.97
N SER A 53 -20.74 15.05 -21.49
CA SER A 53 -20.24 13.79 -22.05
C SER A 53 -20.81 13.44 -23.43
N ARG A 54 -21.84 14.18 -23.88
CA ARG A 54 -22.39 14.06 -25.25
C ARG A 54 -21.61 14.80 -26.31
N LEU A 55 -20.62 15.56 -25.90
CA LEU A 55 -19.72 16.31 -26.76
C LEU A 55 -18.28 15.81 -26.52
N PRO A 56 -17.41 15.91 -27.54
CA PRO A 56 -15.99 15.66 -27.33
C PRO A 56 -15.41 16.56 -26.24
N PHE A 57 -14.58 16.00 -25.36
CA PHE A 57 -13.95 16.75 -24.28
C PHE A 57 -12.45 16.44 -24.18
N TYR A 58 -11.69 17.42 -23.68
CA TYR A 58 -10.26 17.26 -23.47
C TYR A 58 -9.98 16.41 -22.22
N GLY A 59 -8.89 15.62 -22.31
CA GLY A 59 -8.28 14.98 -21.15
C GLY A 59 -7.78 16.01 -20.12
N GLU A 60 -7.36 15.51 -18.98
CA GLU A 60 -6.79 16.31 -17.89
C GLU A 60 -5.50 17.02 -18.31
N ALA A 61 -4.98 17.89 -17.45
CA ALA A 61 -3.72 18.56 -17.73
C ALA A 61 -2.59 17.55 -18.00
N ASN A 62 -1.74 17.83 -18.98
CA ASN A 62 -0.55 17.02 -19.22
C ASN A 62 0.49 17.34 -18.14
N ASN A 63 0.29 16.75 -16.98
CA ASN A 63 1.20 16.72 -15.85
C ASN A 63 1.63 15.26 -15.64
N GLY A 64 2.60 14.98 -14.82
CA GLY A 64 3.09 13.63 -14.54
C GLY A 64 2.06 12.66 -13.93
N VAL A 65 0.78 13.05 -13.81
CA VAL A 65 -0.29 12.23 -13.26
C VAL A 65 -1.25 11.71 -14.34
N PHE A 66 -1.74 12.60 -15.22
CA PHE A 66 -2.78 12.25 -16.21
C PHE A 66 -2.29 12.20 -17.64
N TYR A 67 -1.11 12.74 -17.92
CA TYR A 67 -0.45 12.72 -19.24
C TYR A 67 -1.31 13.26 -20.39
N GLY A 68 -2.27 14.14 -20.10
CA GLY A 68 -3.19 14.69 -21.10
C GLY A 68 -4.36 13.78 -21.46
N LEU A 69 -4.55 12.67 -20.75
CA LEU A 69 -5.68 11.73 -20.92
C LEU A 69 -6.86 12.08 -20.00
N PRO A 70 -8.09 11.64 -20.31
CA PRO A 70 -9.17 11.61 -19.33
C PRO A 70 -8.75 10.82 -18.10
N ALA A 71 -9.13 11.29 -16.91
CA ALA A 71 -8.71 10.69 -15.65
C ALA A 71 -8.96 9.18 -15.57
N PHE A 72 -10.16 8.73 -16.02
CA PHE A 72 -10.55 7.32 -16.01
C PHE A 72 -9.78 6.44 -17.01
N ILE A 73 -9.07 7.02 -17.97
CA ILE A 73 -8.20 6.31 -18.93
C ILE A 73 -6.75 6.33 -18.48
N SER A 74 -6.33 7.39 -17.78
CA SER A 74 -4.93 7.58 -17.38
C SER A 74 -4.38 6.46 -16.49
N ASP A 75 -5.24 5.79 -15.72
CA ASP A 75 -4.86 4.64 -14.90
C ASP A 75 -4.43 3.41 -15.71
N SER A 76 -4.72 3.38 -17.01
CA SER A 76 -4.29 2.31 -17.90
C SER A 76 -2.83 2.48 -18.35
N LEU A 77 -2.23 3.65 -18.18
CA LEU A 77 -0.81 3.85 -18.47
C LEU A 77 0.07 3.19 -17.43
N PRO A 78 1.28 2.74 -17.83
CA PRO A 78 2.23 2.17 -16.90
C PRO A 78 2.65 3.18 -15.83
N GLY A 79 3.09 2.69 -14.67
CA GLY A 79 3.79 3.50 -13.69
C GLY A 79 5.27 3.65 -14.05
N LYS A 80 6.03 4.29 -13.16
CA LYS A 80 7.46 4.60 -13.38
C LYS A 80 8.31 3.38 -13.75
N TRP A 81 8.07 2.24 -13.12
CA TRP A 81 8.76 0.99 -13.48
C TRP A 81 8.40 0.54 -14.90
N GLY A 82 7.11 0.50 -15.23
CA GLY A 82 6.65 0.12 -16.55
C GLY A 82 7.15 1.06 -17.65
N ASP A 83 7.24 2.36 -17.40
CA ASP A 83 7.88 3.32 -18.32
C ASP A 83 9.37 2.99 -18.49
N THR A 84 10.10 2.63 -17.41
CA THR A 84 11.52 2.24 -17.50
C THR A 84 11.71 1.00 -18.38
N VAL A 85 10.87 -0.02 -18.22
CA VAL A 85 10.91 -1.23 -19.05
C VAL A 85 10.53 -0.91 -20.49
N PHE A 86 9.51 -0.07 -20.68
CA PHE A 86 9.09 0.38 -22.01
C PHE A 86 10.22 1.10 -22.75
N SER A 87 10.91 2.03 -22.08
CA SER A 87 12.04 2.79 -22.65
C SER A 87 13.20 1.86 -23.05
N ALA A 88 13.54 0.89 -22.20
CA ALA A 88 14.57 -0.10 -22.50
C ALA A 88 14.20 -0.94 -23.74
N TRP A 89 12.94 -1.38 -23.80
CA TRP A 89 12.43 -2.13 -24.93
C TRP A 89 12.36 -1.28 -26.21
N ALA A 90 11.86 -0.04 -26.14
CA ALA A 90 11.77 0.88 -27.27
C ALA A 90 13.15 1.16 -27.88
N SER A 91 14.15 1.42 -27.02
CA SER A 91 15.55 1.60 -27.44
C SER A 91 16.10 0.38 -28.17
N ALA A 92 15.87 -0.84 -27.63
CA ALA A 92 16.31 -2.09 -28.27
C ALA A 92 15.66 -2.35 -29.64
N ASN A 93 14.44 -1.83 -29.85
CA ASN A 93 13.68 -1.97 -31.09
C ASN A 93 13.79 -0.74 -32.01
N ASN A 94 14.71 0.19 -31.74
CA ASN A 94 14.89 1.44 -32.50
C ASN A 94 13.61 2.29 -32.62
N LEU A 95 12.77 2.27 -31.60
CA LEU A 95 11.57 3.09 -31.51
C LEU A 95 11.93 4.44 -30.88
N ASP A 96 11.60 5.53 -31.56
CA ASP A 96 11.80 6.89 -31.02
C ASP A 96 10.70 7.24 -30.01
N GLU A 97 11.01 7.10 -28.74
CA GLU A 97 10.06 7.33 -27.64
C GLU A 97 9.69 8.81 -27.48
N ASP A 98 10.59 9.74 -27.81
CA ASP A 98 10.36 11.19 -27.66
C ASP A 98 9.22 11.70 -28.53
N HIS A 99 8.88 10.97 -29.59
CA HIS A 99 7.77 11.29 -30.49
C HIS A 99 6.46 10.58 -30.13
N LEU A 100 6.45 9.71 -29.10
CA LEU A 100 5.24 9.01 -28.68
C LEU A 100 4.38 9.88 -27.77
N THR A 101 3.10 9.94 -28.09
CA THR A 101 2.08 10.55 -27.25
C THR A 101 1.54 9.55 -26.23
N ALA A 102 0.82 10.03 -25.20
CA ALA A 102 0.12 9.15 -24.27
C ALA A 102 -0.90 8.25 -24.97
N VAL A 103 -1.53 8.73 -26.05
CA VAL A 103 -2.46 7.95 -26.89
C VAL A 103 -1.72 6.84 -27.63
N ASP A 104 -0.52 7.11 -28.15
CA ASP A 104 0.32 6.06 -28.77
C ASP A 104 0.72 5.00 -27.74
N LYS A 105 1.09 5.39 -26.52
CA LYS A 105 1.43 4.44 -25.43
C LYS A 105 0.26 3.51 -25.10
N LEU A 106 -1.00 3.97 -25.16
CA LEU A 106 -2.17 3.12 -24.97
C LEU A 106 -2.28 2.01 -26.02
N SER A 107 -1.84 2.22 -27.28
CA SER A 107 -1.83 1.17 -28.29
C SER A 107 -0.87 0.03 -27.93
N PHE A 108 0.24 0.34 -27.27
CA PHE A 108 1.17 -0.66 -26.75
C PHE A 108 0.63 -1.41 -25.52
N ILE A 109 -0.27 -0.79 -24.75
CA ILE A 109 -0.99 -1.48 -23.67
C ILE A 109 -2.04 -2.44 -24.26
N GLY A 110 -2.83 -1.98 -25.23
CA GLY A 110 -3.82 -2.80 -25.91
C GLY A 110 -4.81 -3.45 -24.93
N LYS A 111 -4.82 -4.79 -24.89
CA LYS A 111 -5.67 -5.60 -23.99
C LYS A 111 -4.99 -5.97 -22.67
N ARG A 112 -3.74 -5.60 -22.47
CA ARG A 112 -2.90 -6.07 -21.37
C ARG A 112 -3.03 -5.27 -20.08
N GLY A 113 -3.69 -4.11 -20.11
CA GLY A 113 -3.82 -3.19 -18.99
C GLY A 113 -4.44 -3.77 -17.72
N MET A 114 -4.24 -3.06 -16.61
CA MET A 114 -5.00 -3.29 -15.39
C MET A 114 -6.46 -2.89 -15.61
N GLY A 115 -7.38 -3.55 -14.91
CA GLY A 115 -8.80 -3.31 -15.09
C GLY A 115 -9.36 -3.90 -16.40
N ALA A 116 -10.47 -3.34 -16.88
CA ALA A 116 -11.22 -3.88 -18.01
C ALA A 116 -11.19 -3.04 -19.29
N LEU A 117 -10.56 -1.84 -19.26
CA LEU A 117 -10.40 -1.04 -20.47
C LEU A 117 -9.41 -1.71 -21.43
N GLU A 118 -9.73 -1.62 -22.73
CA GLU A 118 -8.89 -2.14 -23.82
C GLU A 118 -8.80 -1.08 -24.92
N PHE A 119 -7.67 -1.08 -25.65
CA PHE A 119 -7.31 -0.06 -26.62
C PHE A 119 -7.00 -0.67 -27.97
N GLU A 120 -7.62 -0.18 -29.04
CA GLU A 120 -7.44 -0.66 -30.41
C GLU A 120 -7.16 0.50 -31.40
N PRO A 121 -6.25 0.34 -32.38
CA PRO A 121 -5.49 -0.89 -32.64
C PRO A 121 -4.47 -1.15 -31.54
N SER A 122 -4.27 -2.41 -31.17
CA SER A 122 -3.19 -2.80 -30.25
C SER A 122 -1.94 -3.16 -31.05
N GLN A 123 -0.80 -2.73 -30.54
CA GLN A 123 0.50 -3.19 -31.02
C GLN A 123 0.85 -4.44 -30.21
N GLU A 124 0.51 -5.61 -30.75
CA GLU A 124 0.81 -6.87 -30.09
C GLU A 124 2.31 -7.13 -30.10
N ILE A 125 2.88 -7.31 -28.90
CA ILE A 125 4.28 -7.67 -28.72
C ILE A 125 4.28 -8.96 -27.91
N GLY A 126 4.80 -10.02 -28.52
CA GLY A 126 4.81 -11.36 -27.95
C GLY A 126 3.48 -12.13 -28.08
N SER A 127 3.55 -13.45 -28.06
CA SER A 127 2.37 -14.31 -28.14
C SER A 127 1.69 -14.54 -26.78
N GLY A 128 2.37 -14.19 -25.67
CA GLY A 128 1.92 -14.51 -24.31
C GLY A 128 1.83 -16.00 -23.99
N GLU A 129 2.15 -16.87 -24.96
CA GLU A 129 2.04 -18.32 -24.82
C GLU A 129 3.29 -18.97 -24.22
N MET A 130 4.41 -18.22 -24.13
CA MET A 130 5.65 -18.74 -23.58
C MET A 130 5.57 -18.92 -22.06
N SER A 131 6.10 -20.05 -21.58
CA SER A 131 6.45 -20.22 -20.16
C SER A 131 7.51 -19.20 -19.75
N LEU A 132 7.34 -18.59 -18.58
CA LEU A 132 8.26 -17.58 -18.06
C LEU A 132 9.18 -18.18 -17.02
N GLU A 133 10.47 -17.90 -17.15
CA GLU A 133 11.50 -18.25 -16.19
C GLU A 133 11.73 -17.04 -15.26
N LEU A 134 11.22 -17.13 -14.03
CA LEU A 134 11.25 -16.00 -13.08
C LEU A 134 12.65 -15.53 -12.74
N ASP A 135 13.62 -16.44 -12.66
CA ASP A 135 15.03 -16.10 -12.39
C ASP A 135 15.60 -15.19 -13.49
N GLN A 136 15.29 -15.51 -14.75
CA GLN A 136 15.75 -14.71 -15.89
C GLN A 136 15.09 -13.33 -15.89
N LEU A 137 13.78 -13.26 -15.60
CA LEU A 137 13.05 -11.99 -15.49
C LEU A 137 13.62 -11.12 -14.36
N TYR A 138 13.89 -11.73 -13.21
CA TYR A 138 14.47 -11.02 -12.07
C TYR A 138 15.86 -10.45 -12.40
N ARG A 139 16.76 -11.28 -12.95
CA ARG A 139 18.09 -10.82 -13.36
C ARG A 139 18.02 -9.70 -14.39
N LYS A 140 17.15 -9.80 -15.37
CA LYS A 140 16.95 -8.75 -16.37
C LYS A 140 16.40 -7.46 -15.76
N ALA A 141 15.47 -7.56 -14.80
CA ALA A 141 14.97 -6.41 -14.07
C ALA A 141 16.08 -5.70 -13.28
N GLN A 142 16.99 -6.46 -12.61
CA GLN A 142 18.15 -5.90 -11.92
C GLN A 142 19.12 -5.22 -12.91
N GLU A 143 19.39 -5.85 -14.06
CA GLU A 143 20.25 -5.25 -15.10
C GLU A 143 19.71 -3.89 -15.57
N ILE A 144 18.40 -3.78 -15.78
CA ILE A 144 17.76 -2.51 -16.19
C ILE A 144 17.86 -1.45 -15.08
N LEU A 145 17.73 -1.85 -13.80
CA LEU A 145 17.90 -0.93 -12.67
C LEU A 145 19.32 -0.39 -12.56
N GLU A 146 20.31 -1.25 -12.72
CA GLU A 146 21.74 -0.88 -12.63
C GLU A 146 22.18 0.04 -13.78
N LYS A 147 21.62 -0.17 -14.99
CA LYS A 147 22.03 0.54 -16.20
C LYS A 147 21.22 1.78 -16.52
N ARG A 148 20.49 2.34 -15.58
CA ARG A 148 19.55 3.49 -15.79
C ARG A 148 20.13 4.67 -16.59
N GLU A 149 21.46 4.83 -16.67
CA GLU A 149 22.13 5.94 -17.35
C GLU A 149 22.87 5.54 -18.65
N GLU A 150 23.05 4.25 -18.97
CA GLU A 150 23.90 3.80 -20.08
C GLU A 150 23.24 2.75 -21.00
N THR A 151 21.93 2.59 -21.01
CA THR A 151 21.32 1.43 -21.65
C THR A 151 21.24 1.55 -23.17
N VAL A 152 22.23 1.03 -23.86
CA VAL A 152 22.10 0.58 -25.27
C VAL A 152 22.04 -0.95 -25.23
N ILE A 153 20.83 -1.53 -25.20
CA ILE A 153 20.65 -2.97 -25.41
C ILE A 153 20.63 -3.21 -26.92
N ALA A 154 21.71 -3.75 -27.42
CA ALA A 154 21.84 -4.08 -28.85
C ALA A 154 21.32 -5.49 -29.11
N GLY A 155 20.28 -5.62 -29.95
CA GLY A 155 19.82 -6.90 -30.48
C GLY A 155 18.49 -7.40 -29.89
N LYS A 156 17.91 -8.44 -30.52
CA LYS A 156 16.70 -9.12 -30.04
C LYS A 156 17.01 -9.87 -28.74
N ASP A 157 16.50 -9.36 -27.62
CA ASP A 157 16.64 -9.99 -26.30
C ASP A 157 15.28 -10.54 -25.86
N ILE A 158 15.11 -11.86 -25.99
CA ILE A 158 13.85 -12.56 -25.65
C ILE A 158 13.46 -12.32 -24.19
N THR A 159 14.43 -12.20 -23.28
CA THR A 159 14.17 -11.93 -21.86
C THR A 159 13.65 -10.51 -21.66
N LEU A 160 14.15 -9.53 -22.42
CA LEU A 160 13.64 -8.16 -22.39
C LEU A 160 12.21 -8.10 -22.98
N GLU A 161 11.93 -8.84 -24.08
CA GLU A 161 10.57 -8.95 -24.61
C GLU A 161 9.62 -9.55 -23.58
N SER A 162 10.01 -10.62 -22.90
CA SER A 162 9.22 -11.24 -21.82
C SER A 162 9.01 -10.28 -20.65
N LEU A 163 10.04 -9.55 -20.22
CA LEU A 163 9.90 -8.56 -19.16
C LEU A 163 9.01 -7.38 -19.58
N TYR A 164 9.11 -6.95 -20.83
CA TYR A 164 8.21 -5.96 -21.41
C TYR A 164 6.74 -6.43 -21.36
N GLU A 165 6.48 -7.68 -21.76
CA GLU A 165 5.13 -8.24 -21.71
C GLU A 165 4.53 -8.21 -20.30
N VAL A 166 5.30 -8.50 -19.27
CA VAL A 166 4.78 -8.64 -17.89
C VAL A 166 5.02 -7.43 -17.00
N GLY A 167 5.96 -6.54 -17.35
CA GLY A 167 6.40 -5.42 -16.51
C GLY A 167 5.69 -4.09 -16.79
N THR A 168 5.07 -3.93 -17.97
CA THR A 168 4.63 -2.60 -18.43
C THR A 168 3.21 -2.22 -18.03
N SER A 169 2.36 -3.11 -17.53
CA SER A 169 0.95 -2.80 -17.29
C SER A 169 0.60 -2.44 -15.85
N ALA A 170 1.48 -2.68 -14.88
CA ALA A 170 1.22 -2.39 -13.49
C ALA A 170 1.72 -1.00 -13.09
N GLY A 171 0.90 -0.25 -12.36
CA GLY A 171 1.27 1.04 -11.78
C GLY A 171 2.38 0.94 -10.72
N GLY A 172 2.94 2.08 -10.29
CA GLY A 172 3.93 2.18 -9.21
C GLY A 172 5.39 2.20 -9.69
N GLN A 173 6.31 2.40 -8.75
CA GLN A 173 7.73 2.68 -9.05
C GLN A 173 8.69 1.51 -8.83
N HIS A 174 8.32 0.53 -7.99
CA HIS A 174 9.16 -0.64 -7.69
C HIS A 174 9.09 -1.70 -8.78
N THR A 175 10.17 -2.47 -8.91
CA THR A 175 10.30 -3.57 -9.88
C THR A 175 9.22 -4.63 -9.68
N LYS A 176 8.50 -4.95 -10.73
CA LYS A 176 7.39 -5.90 -10.67
C LYS A 176 7.08 -6.55 -12.00
N ALA A 177 6.38 -7.68 -11.94
CA ALA A 177 5.86 -8.40 -13.09
C ALA A 177 4.42 -8.85 -12.85
N VAL A 178 3.61 -8.85 -13.90
CA VAL A 178 2.24 -9.37 -13.89
C VAL A 178 2.28 -10.78 -14.47
N ILE A 179 2.11 -11.77 -13.61
CA ILE A 179 2.23 -13.19 -13.98
C ILE A 179 0.92 -13.94 -13.73
N ALA A 180 0.81 -15.11 -14.32
CA ALA A 180 -0.23 -16.09 -13.99
C ALA A 180 0.40 -17.45 -13.70
N ARG A 181 -0.06 -18.12 -12.65
CA ARG A 181 0.44 -19.43 -12.23
C ARG A 181 -0.66 -20.47 -12.42
N ASN A 182 -0.33 -21.56 -13.08
CA ASN A 182 -1.21 -22.70 -13.19
C ASN A 182 -1.32 -23.41 -11.84
N ASN A 183 -2.53 -23.57 -11.32
CA ASN A 183 -2.80 -24.11 -10.00
C ASN A 183 -2.49 -25.62 -9.88
N LYS A 184 -2.33 -26.33 -11.02
CA LYS A 184 -2.06 -27.78 -11.04
C LYS A 184 -0.60 -28.09 -11.32
N THR A 185 0.00 -27.38 -12.28
CA THR A 185 1.36 -27.67 -12.76
C THR A 185 2.41 -26.75 -12.18
N GLY A 186 2.02 -25.58 -11.64
CA GLY A 186 2.94 -24.53 -11.22
C GLY A 186 3.53 -23.71 -12.36
N GLU A 187 3.20 -24.01 -13.63
CA GLU A 187 3.68 -23.27 -14.79
C GLU A 187 3.37 -21.78 -14.69
N ILE A 188 4.35 -20.94 -14.99
CA ILE A 188 4.22 -19.47 -14.97
C ILE A 188 4.10 -18.96 -16.40
N ARG A 189 3.12 -18.11 -16.63
CA ARG A 189 2.89 -17.40 -17.90
C ARG A 189 2.66 -15.91 -17.70
N SER A 190 2.58 -15.17 -18.79
CA SER A 190 2.15 -13.76 -18.74
C SER A 190 0.75 -13.63 -18.13
N GLY A 191 0.63 -12.85 -17.06
CA GLY A 191 -0.65 -12.53 -16.43
C GLY A 191 -1.41 -11.39 -17.09
N GLN A 192 -0.95 -10.94 -18.27
CA GLN A 192 -1.58 -9.85 -19.01
C GLN A 192 -2.56 -10.33 -20.08
N ILE A 193 -2.49 -11.59 -20.44
CA ILE A 193 -3.44 -12.24 -21.36
C ILE A 193 -4.49 -13.02 -20.59
N MET A 194 -5.61 -13.31 -21.25
CA MET A 194 -6.63 -14.19 -20.68
C MET A 194 -6.22 -15.64 -20.87
N LEU A 195 -6.08 -16.35 -19.77
CA LEU A 195 -5.67 -17.76 -19.72
C LEU A 195 -6.85 -18.64 -19.27
N PRO A 196 -6.79 -19.96 -19.50
CA PRO A 196 -7.78 -20.90 -19.01
C PRO A 196 -8.02 -20.81 -17.49
N PRO A 197 -9.18 -21.31 -16.97
CA PRO A 197 -9.58 -21.11 -15.56
C PRO A 197 -8.63 -21.72 -14.51
N GLU A 198 -7.74 -22.64 -14.91
CA GLU A 198 -6.73 -23.23 -14.02
C GLU A 198 -5.60 -22.28 -13.67
N TYR A 199 -5.53 -21.07 -14.26
CA TYR A 199 -4.54 -20.06 -13.93
C TYR A 199 -5.09 -19.03 -12.95
N THR A 200 -4.29 -18.72 -11.93
CA THR A 200 -4.51 -17.59 -11.02
C THR A 200 -3.53 -16.47 -11.37
N TYR A 201 -4.03 -15.25 -11.37
CA TYR A 201 -3.27 -14.05 -11.77
C TYR A 201 -2.65 -13.36 -10.55
N TYR A 202 -1.41 -12.93 -10.70
CA TYR A 202 -0.62 -12.33 -9.63
C TYR A 202 0.13 -11.08 -10.09
N LEU A 203 0.39 -10.23 -9.14
CA LEU A 203 1.43 -9.20 -9.19
C LEU A 203 2.62 -9.69 -8.36
N LEU A 204 3.77 -9.83 -8.98
CA LEU A 204 5.03 -10.20 -8.36
C LEU A 204 5.88 -8.94 -8.21
N LYS A 205 6.21 -8.54 -6.98
CA LYS A 205 7.17 -7.48 -6.68
C LYS A 205 8.52 -8.11 -6.38
N PHE A 206 9.53 -7.72 -7.14
CA PHE A 206 10.88 -8.25 -6.96
C PHE A 206 11.57 -7.59 -5.75
N ALA A 207 12.39 -8.36 -5.03
CA ALA A 207 13.31 -7.81 -4.05
C ALA A 207 14.32 -6.93 -4.77
N GLU A 208 14.54 -5.73 -4.26
CA GLU A 208 15.58 -4.83 -4.75
C GLU A 208 16.83 -5.07 -3.91
N LYS A 209 17.96 -5.38 -4.58
CA LYS A 209 19.24 -5.61 -3.89
C LYS A 209 19.69 -4.32 -3.22
N ASP A 210 20.29 -4.46 -2.06
CA ASP A 210 21.19 -3.54 -1.40
C ASP A 210 20.70 -2.71 -0.23
N TYR A 211 19.43 -2.64 0.17
CA TYR A 211 19.20 -1.76 1.29
C TYR A 211 18.03 -2.16 2.21
N TYR A 212 16.84 -2.07 1.76
CA TYR A 212 15.64 -2.18 2.58
C TYR A 212 14.85 -3.43 2.21
N PRO A 213 14.49 -4.31 3.16
CA PRO A 213 13.79 -5.56 2.83
C PRO A 213 12.30 -5.31 2.52
N LEU A 214 12.05 -4.51 1.48
CA LEU A 214 10.71 -4.03 1.12
C LEU A 214 9.69 -5.16 0.99
N THR A 215 10.03 -6.24 0.30
CA THR A 215 9.12 -7.38 0.07
C THR A 215 8.73 -8.08 1.36
N LYS A 216 9.67 -8.25 2.29
CA LYS A 216 9.41 -8.82 3.63
C LYS A 216 8.57 -7.87 4.48
N VAL A 217 8.87 -6.58 4.45
CA VAL A 217 8.10 -5.58 5.21
C VAL A 217 6.69 -5.47 4.64
N GLU A 218 6.50 -5.51 3.32
CA GLU A 218 5.16 -5.56 2.72
C GLU A 218 4.39 -6.82 3.15
N MET A 219 5.08 -7.97 3.29
CA MET A 219 4.47 -9.18 3.85
C MET A 219 4.07 -9.04 5.32
N VAL A 220 4.87 -8.34 6.13
CA VAL A 220 4.49 -8.01 7.52
C VAL A 220 3.23 -7.14 7.54
N TYR A 221 3.16 -6.12 6.71
CA TYR A 221 2.00 -5.23 6.60
C TYR A 221 0.76 -5.96 6.10
N TYR A 222 0.91 -6.87 5.13
CA TYR A 222 -0.17 -7.75 4.70
C TYR A 222 -0.75 -8.56 5.87
N LYS A 223 0.12 -9.21 6.67
CA LYS A 223 -0.31 -9.98 7.84
C LYS A 223 -1.01 -9.10 8.88
N LEU A 224 -0.43 -7.96 9.23
CA LEU A 224 -1.02 -7.03 10.20
C LEU A 224 -2.34 -6.43 9.69
N ALA A 225 -2.42 -6.01 8.44
CA ALA A 225 -3.66 -5.48 7.87
C ALA A 225 -4.78 -6.52 7.88
N THR A 226 -4.46 -7.76 7.53
CA THR A 226 -5.41 -8.87 7.58
C THR A 226 -5.86 -9.16 9.02
N MET A 227 -4.94 -9.16 9.99
CA MET A 227 -5.26 -9.29 11.42
C MET A 227 -6.14 -8.13 11.92
N ALA A 228 -5.95 -6.92 11.40
CA ALA A 228 -6.78 -5.77 11.72
C ALA A 228 -8.19 -5.84 11.08
N GLY A 229 -8.48 -6.83 10.24
CA GLY A 229 -9.75 -6.97 9.54
C GLY A 229 -9.84 -6.13 8.26
N ILE A 230 -8.72 -5.76 7.66
CA ILE A 230 -8.64 -5.13 6.36
C ILE A 230 -8.62 -6.22 5.30
N THR A 231 -9.49 -6.10 4.29
CA THR A 231 -9.54 -7.03 3.17
C THR A 231 -8.33 -6.80 2.25
N MET A 232 -7.53 -7.84 2.08
CA MET A 232 -6.41 -7.88 1.13
C MET A 232 -6.49 -9.15 0.28
N MET A 233 -5.91 -9.10 -0.90
CA MET A 233 -5.78 -10.31 -1.73
C MET A 233 -4.75 -11.26 -1.13
N PRO A 234 -4.92 -12.60 -1.27
CA PRO A 234 -3.96 -13.58 -0.80
C PRO A 234 -2.55 -13.26 -1.29
N SER A 235 -1.60 -13.22 -0.36
CA SER A 235 -0.21 -12.85 -0.63
C SER A 235 0.76 -13.81 0.06
N GLU A 236 1.90 -14.04 -0.57
CA GLU A 236 2.97 -14.93 -0.07
C GLU A 236 4.35 -14.38 -0.47
N LEU A 237 5.38 -14.84 0.23
CA LEU A 237 6.77 -14.68 -0.22
C LEU A 237 7.17 -15.90 -1.04
N ILE A 238 7.80 -15.68 -2.19
CA ILE A 238 8.34 -16.75 -3.03
C ILE A 238 9.84 -16.57 -3.24
N PRO A 239 10.64 -17.65 -3.12
CA PRO A 239 12.07 -17.58 -3.36
C PRO A 239 12.37 -17.59 -4.87
N ILE A 240 13.18 -16.63 -5.34
CA ILE A 240 13.71 -16.58 -6.71
C ILE A 240 15.16 -16.09 -6.62
N ASP A 241 16.09 -16.82 -7.22
CA ASP A 241 17.53 -16.49 -7.29
C ASP A 241 18.18 -16.12 -5.93
N GLY A 242 17.70 -16.76 -4.85
CA GLY A 242 18.22 -16.56 -3.48
C GLY A 242 17.57 -15.43 -2.67
N ASP A 243 16.71 -14.63 -3.29
CA ASP A 243 15.96 -13.56 -2.64
C ASP A 243 14.48 -13.96 -2.43
N GLU A 244 13.79 -13.29 -1.50
CA GLU A 244 12.36 -13.49 -1.24
C GLU A 244 11.54 -12.34 -1.81
N HIS A 245 10.62 -12.68 -2.72
CA HIS A 245 9.81 -11.77 -3.51
C HIS A 245 8.37 -11.80 -3.05
N PHE A 246 7.69 -10.63 -3.09
CA PHE A 246 6.30 -10.53 -2.66
C PHE A 246 5.36 -10.83 -3.83
N LEU A 247 4.55 -11.88 -3.68
CA LEU A 247 3.55 -12.31 -4.65
C LEU A 247 2.16 -12.05 -4.09
N THR A 248 1.34 -11.26 -4.79
CA THR A 248 -0.05 -10.99 -4.40
C THR A 248 -1.01 -11.30 -5.54
N GLN A 249 -2.14 -11.93 -5.23
CA GLN A 249 -3.18 -12.22 -6.21
C GLN A 249 -3.81 -10.91 -6.72
N ARG A 250 -4.09 -10.85 -8.01
CA ARG A 250 -4.78 -9.70 -8.61
C ARG A 250 -6.28 -9.75 -8.29
N TYR A 251 -6.83 -8.61 -7.90
CA TYR A 251 -8.27 -8.45 -7.66
C TYR A 251 -9.06 -8.13 -8.93
N ASP A 252 -8.38 -7.66 -9.99
CA ASP A 252 -9.02 -7.23 -11.24
C ASP A 252 -9.19 -8.37 -12.26
N ARG A 253 -8.97 -9.61 -11.83
CA ARG A 253 -9.18 -10.84 -12.61
C ARG A 253 -9.95 -11.85 -11.77
N LYS A 254 -11.13 -12.25 -12.24
CA LYS A 254 -11.99 -13.20 -11.55
C LYS A 254 -12.70 -14.10 -12.57
N ASP A 255 -12.64 -15.40 -12.37
CA ASP A 255 -13.33 -16.41 -13.18
C ASP A 255 -13.14 -16.20 -14.71
N GLY A 256 -11.91 -15.90 -15.15
CA GLY A 256 -11.59 -15.64 -16.55
C GLY A 256 -12.15 -14.33 -17.08
N LYS A 257 -12.55 -13.38 -16.21
CA LYS A 257 -13.08 -12.07 -16.61
C LYS A 257 -12.24 -10.93 -16.02
N LYS A 258 -12.20 -9.83 -16.75
CA LYS A 258 -11.64 -8.56 -16.27
C LYS A 258 -12.66 -7.80 -15.44
N ILE A 259 -12.24 -7.27 -14.31
CA ILE A 259 -13.01 -6.36 -13.47
C ILE A 259 -12.54 -4.94 -13.77
N HIS A 260 -13.47 -4.02 -14.02
CA HIS A 260 -13.12 -2.62 -14.23
C HIS A 260 -12.63 -1.98 -12.94
N THR A 261 -11.55 -1.20 -13.04
CA THR A 261 -10.95 -0.54 -11.88
C THR A 261 -10.59 0.90 -12.19
N GLN A 262 -10.74 1.77 -11.19
CA GLN A 262 -10.26 3.14 -11.22
C GLN A 262 -9.70 3.54 -9.86
N THR A 263 -8.59 4.26 -9.87
CA THR A 263 -8.01 4.81 -8.64
C THR A 263 -8.80 6.02 -8.12
N LEU A 264 -8.55 6.43 -6.87
CA LEU A 264 -9.07 7.68 -6.35
C LEU A 264 -8.63 8.89 -7.21
N ALA A 265 -7.43 8.83 -7.80
CA ALA A 265 -6.97 9.84 -8.76
C ALA A 265 -7.89 9.95 -9.97
N ALA A 266 -8.36 8.82 -10.51
CA ALA A 266 -9.30 8.80 -11.64
C ALA A 266 -10.71 9.23 -11.24
N MET A 267 -11.17 8.87 -10.04
CA MET A 267 -12.49 9.23 -9.52
C MET A 267 -12.57 10.70 -9.07
N ASN A 268 -11.50 11.22 -8.50
CA ASN A 268 -11.39 12.61 -8.05
C ASN A 268 -9.97 13.15 -8.29
N PRO A 269 -9.70 13.75 -9.47
CA PRO A 269 -8.38 14.30 -9.80
C PRO A 269 -7.83 15.35 -8.82
N ASN A 270 -8.72 15.94 -8.03
CA ASN A 270 -8.38 16.97 -7.05
C ASN A 270 -8.28 16.44 -5.61
N ALA A 271 -8.40 15.14 -5.39
CA ALA A 271 -8.30 14.55 -4.05
C ALA A 271 -6.93 14.84 -3.40
N ARG A 272 -6.97 15.22 -2.11
CA ARG A 272 -5.77 15.58 -1.33
C ARG A 272 -5.82 15.07 0.12
N ASN A 273 -6.94 14.51 0.53
CA ASN A 273 -7.19 14.12 1.91
C ASN A 273 -8.06 12.87 1.98
N TYR A 274 -8.13 12.26 3.13
CA TYR A 274 -8.98 11.09 3.36
C TYR A 274 -10.48 11.45 3.35
N GLU A 275 -10.82 12.70 3.62
CA GLU A 275 -12.19 13.20 3.48
C GLU A 275 -12.67 13.15 2.01
N ASP A 276 -11.77 13.42 1.07
CA ASP A 276 -12.07 13.29 -0.37
C ASP A 276 -12.35 11.82 -0.74
N LEU A 277 -11.56 10.88 -0.18
CA LEU A 277 -11.79 9.44 -0.36
C LEU A 277 -13.16 9.03 0.16
N MET A 278 -13.50 9.40 1.41
CA MET A 278 -14.79 9.06 2.00
C MET A 278 -15.96 9.69 1.24
N THR A 279 -15.79 10.90 0.71
CA THR A 279 -16.77 11.58 -0.13
C THR A 279 -16.99 10.82 -1.45
N VAL A 280 -15.94 10.26 -2.05
CA VAL A 280 -16.07 9.40 -3.24
C VAL A 280 -16.84 8.13 -2.92
N LEU A 281 -16.60 7.49 -1.77
CA LEU A 281 -17.38 6.33 -1.33
C LEU A 281 -18.88 6.66 -1.23
N ASP A 282 -19.20 7.80 -0.62
CA ASP A 282 -20.61 8.25 -0.49
C ASP A 282 -21.25 8.52 -1.86
N ARG A 283 -20.54 9.19 -2.76
CA ARG A 283 -21.04 9.50 -4.12
C ARG A 283 -21.24 8.27 -5.00
N LEU A 284 -20.43 7.21 -4.78
CA LEU A 284 -20.57 5.92 -5.47
C LEU A 284 -21.57 4.98 -4.79
N ASN A 285 -22.22 5.40 -3.70
CA ASN A 285 -23.10 4.59 -2.87
C ASN A 285 -22.45 3.28 -2.41
N ILE A 286 -21.16 3.33 -2.05
CA ILE A 286 -20.42 2.17 -1.54
C ILE A 286 -21.08 1.69 -0.23
N PRO A 287 -21.26 0.37 -0.04
CA PRO A 287 -21.88 -0.18 1.16
C PRO A 287 -21.19 0.27 2.45
N TYR A 288 -21.98 0.53 3.50
CA TYR A 288 -21.45 1.01 4.79
C TYR A 288 -20.30 0.17 5.36
N LYS A 289 -20.38 -1.16 5.23
CA LYS A 289 -19.33 -2.07 5.70
C LYS A 289 -17.96 -1.78 5.04
N GLU A 290 -17.97 -1.47 3.76
CA GLU A 290 -16.75 -1.11 3.02
C GLU A 290 -16.25 0.29 3.39
N LYS A 291 -17.19 1.21 3.70
CA LYS A 291 -16.85 2.53 4.21
C LYS A 291 -16.20 2.46 5.60
N GLU A 292 -16.72 1.61 6.49
CA GLU A 292 -16.13 1.34 7.79
C GLU A 292 -14.72 0.71 7.66
N GLU A 293 -14.57 -0.26 6.75
CA GLU A 293 -13.26 -0.84 6.44
C GLU A 293 -12.29 0.21 5.90
N THR A 294 -12.73 1.15 5.06
CA THR A 294 -11.90 2.24 4.55
C THR A 294 -11.44 3.16 5.68
N PHE A 295 -12.28 3.43 6.66
CA PHE A 295 -11.87 4.13 7.89
C PHE A 295 -10.80 3.34 8.63
N ARG A 296 -10.94 2.03 8.79
CA ARG A 296 -9.93 1.15 9.39
C ARG A 296 -8.60 1.17 8.64
N ARG A 297 -8.62 1.15 7.28
CA ARG A 297 -7.41 1.33 6.45
C ARG A 297 -6.75 2.67 6.70
N THR A 298 -7.54 3.74 6.83
CA THR A 298 -7.03 5.08 7.14
C THR A 298 -6.32 5.09 8.48
N VAL A 299 -6.96 4.55 9.53
CA VAL A 299 -6.36 4.40 10.87
C VAL A 299 -5.08 3.56 10.80
N PHE A 300 -5.11 2.44 10.09
CA PHE A 300 -3.93 1.58 9.92
C PHE A 300 -2.77 2.33 9.25
N ASN A 301 -3.03 3.07 8.17
CA ASN A 301 -1.99 3.84 7.48
C ASN A 301 -1.34 4.87 8.39
N ILE A 302 -2.12 5.53 9.25
CA ILE A 302 -1.60 6.52 10.21
C ILE A 302 -0.76 5.82 11.28
N LEU A 303 -1.28 4.77 11.92
CA LEU A 303 -0.62 4.08 13.02
C LEU A 303 0.61 3.28 12.59
N ALA A 304 0.54 2.64 11.43
CA ALA A 304 1.62 1.85 10.87
C ALA A 304 2.59 2.66 9.99
N THR A 305 2.48 3.98 10.01
CA THR A 305 3.40 4.89 9.29
C THR A 305 3.53 4.58 7.80
N ASN A 306 2.41 4.21 7.16
CA ASN A 306 2.32 4.14 5.71
C ASN A 306 2.06 5.55 5.16
N VAL A 307 3.12 6.39 5.13
CA VAL A 307 3.01 7.82 4.79
C VAL A 307 2.77 8.07 3.30
N ASP A 308 3.18 7.13 2.44
CA ASP A 308 3.01 7.23 0.98
C ASP A 308 1.65 6.68 0.50
N ALA A 309 0.67 6.60 1.38
CA ALA A 309 -0.69 6.25 1.03
C ALA A 309 -1.33 7.36 0.17
N HIS A 310 -0.98 7.40 -1.13
CA HIS A 310 -1.40 8.44 -2.06
C HIS A 310 -2.69 8.06 -2.83
N ILE A 311 -3.21 8.99 -3.61
CA ILE A 311 -4.49 8.84 -4.33
C ILE A 311 -4.54 7.68 -5.35
N ARG A 312 -3.42 7.08 -5.71
CA ARG A 312 -3.37 5.87 -6.56
C ARG A 312 -3.30 4.57 -5.75
N ASN A 313 -3.18 4.63 -4.41
CA ASN A 313 -3.19 3.45 -3.53
C ASN A 313 -4.59 3.09 -3.03
N PHE A 314 -5.60 3.85 -3.47
CA PHE A 314 -7.01 3.53 -3.25
C PHE A 314 -7.68 3.38 -4.60
N SER A 315 -8.33 2.25 -4.82
CA SER A 315 -9.04 1.96 -6.06
C SER A 315 -10.46 1.49 -5.80
N PHE A 316 -11.28 1.67 -6.81
CA PHE A 316 -12.66 1.22 -6.88
C PHE A 316 -12.78 0.21 -8.00
N MET A 317 -13.65 -0.77 -7.84
CA MET A 317 -13.87 -1.82 -8.82
C MET A 317 -15.35 -2.00 -9.12
N MET A 318 -15.64 -2.47 -10.33
CA MET A 318 -16.97 -2.77 -10.80
C MET A 318 -16.93 -4.00 -11.72
N GLU A 319 -17.73 -5.02 -11.43
CA GLU A 319 -17.99 -6.12 -12.34
C GLU A 319 -18.94 -5.67 -13.47
N GLU A 320 -19.01 -6.42 -14.55
CA GLU A 320 -19.90 -6.09 -15.68
C GLU A 320 -21.37 -5.97 -15.21
N GLY A 321 -21.95 -4.79 -15.37
CA GLY A 321 -23.34 -4.50 -14.96
C GLY A 321 -23.54 -4.36 -13.45
N GLY A 322 -22.47 -4.32 -12.66
CA GLY A 322 -22.49 -4.26 -11.21
C GLY A 322 -22.44 -2.86 -10.62
N ALA A 323 -22.53 -2.82 -9.29
CA ALA A 323 -22.29 -1.64 -8.50
C ALA A 323 -20.78 -1.42 -8.32
N TRP A 324 -20.42 -0.21 -7.93
CA TRP A 324 -19.07 0.11 -7.51
C TRP A 324 -18.80 -0.41 -6.09
N HIS A 325 -17.58 -0.91 -5.87
CA HIS A 325 -17.04 -1.36 -4.60
C HIS A 325 -15.64 -0.78 -4.40
N ILE A 326 -15.17 -0.67 -3.15
CA ILE A 326 -13.76 -0.43 -2.93
C ILE A 326 -12.98 -1.72 -3.16
N THR A 327 -11.77 -1.62 -3.74
CA THR A 327 -10.92 -2.81 -3.93
C THR A 327 -10.39 -3.34 -2.60
N PRO A 328 -9.97 -4.61 -2.51
CA PRO A 328 -9.04 -5.04 -1.49
C PRO A 328 -7.86 -4.06 -1.38
N ALA A 329 -7.33 -3.87 -0.17
CA ALA A 329 -6.19 -3.00 0.03
C ALA A 329 -4.93 -3.58 -0.64
N TYR A 330 -4.05 -2.70 -1.09
CA TYR A 330 -2.77 -3.05 -1.69
C TYR A 330 -1.75 -1.95 -1.39
N ASP A 331 -0.49 -2.24 -1.61
CA ASP A 331 0.63 -1.30 -1.44
C ASP A 331 0.69 -0.72 -0.02
N LEU A 332 0.41 -1.57 0.98
CA LEU A 332 0.58 -1.25 2.38
C LEU A 332 1.99 -1.64 2.80
N THR A 333 2.78 -0.65 3.20
CA THR A 333 4.16 -0.87 3.65
C THR A 333 4.63 0.28 4.51
N PHE A 334 5.73 0.09 5.22
CA PHE A 334 6.46 1.20 5.82
C PHE A 334 7.16 2.00 4.73
N SER A 335 6.84 3.27 4.60
CA SER A 335 7.28 4.08 3.46
C SER A 335 8.11 5.32 3.83
N CYS A 336 8.55 5.43 5.09
CA CYS A 336 9.35 6.58 5.54
C CYS A 336 10.83 6.52 5.11
N PHE A 337 11.34 5.36 4.72
CA PHE A 337 12.70 5.23 4.22
C PHE A 337 12.72 5.29 2.70
N ASN A 338 13.35 6.33 2.17
CA ASN A 338 13.81 6.35 0.80
C ASN A 338 15.35 6.29 0.81
N PRO A 339 15.97 5.34 0.09
CA PRO A 339 17.43 5.33 -0.03
C PRO A 339 17.94 6.69 -0.53
N GLY A 340 18.74 7.37 0.28
CA GLY A 340 19.29 8.69 -0.04
C GLY A 340 18.43 9.89 0.36
N ASN A 341 17.21 9.72 0.88
CA ASN A 341 16.38 10.80 1.38
C ASN A 341 16.35 10.84 2.92
N LYS A 342 16.21 12.05 3.46
CA LYS A 342 15.87 12.24 4.87
C LYS A 342 14.52 11.60 5.15
N PHE A 343 14.37 11.04 6.35
CA PHE A 343 13.09 10.62 6.89
C PHE A 343 12.06 11.76 6.75
N ASP A 344 10.93 11.46 6.09
CA ASP A 344 9.80 12.36 5.98
C ASP A 344 8.56 11.67 6.58
N PRO A 345 8.10 12.10 7.77
CA PRO A 345 6.93 11.53 8.43
C PRO A 345 5.61 12.06 7.88
N ALA A 346 5.63 12.95 6.88
CA ALA A 346 4.42 13.59 6.38
C ALA A 346 3.59 12.63 5.53
N HIS A 347 2.36 12.37 5.96
CA HIS A 347 1.40 11.60 5.18
C HIS A 347 1.00 12.33 3.90
N TYR A 348 0.95 11.60 2.79
CA TYR A 348 0.52 12.14 1.50
C TYR A 348 -0.94 12.63 1.57
N LEU A 349 -1.85 11.81 2.08
CA LEU A 349 -3.24 12.19 2.32
C LEU A 349 -3.39 12.78 3.72
N ARG A 350 -4.08 13.92 3.78
CA ARG A 350 -4.34 14.66 5.01
C ARG A 350 -5.56 14.15 5.77
N ILE A 351 -5.59 14.41 7.07
CA ILE A 351 -6.79 14.29 7.91
C ILE A 351 -6.97 15.61 8.64
N GLY A 352 -8.14 16.25 8.51
CA GLY A 352 -8.39 17.55 9.13
C GLY A 352 -7.40 18.65 8.70
N GLY A 353 -6.82 18.52 7.50
CA GLY A 353 -5.78 19.41 6.97
C GLY A 353 -4.34 19.08 7.41
N LYS A 354 -4.14 18.14 8.34
CA LYS A 354 -2.83 17.73 8.86
C LYS A 354 -2.19 16.64 8.01
N THR A 355 -0.87 16.69 7.86
CA THR A 355 -0.03 15.62 7.27
C THR A 355 0.89 14.98 8.32
N VAL A 356 1.13 15.68 9.41
CA VAL A 356 1.91 15.24 10.58
C VAL A 356 1.10 15.51 11.84
N ASP A 357 1.51 14.96 12.97
CA ASP A 357 0.84 15.15 14.27
C ASP A 357 -0.68 14.81 14.23
N ILE A 358 -1.05 13.82 13.43
CA ILE A 358 -2.41 13.30 13.40
C ILE A 358 -2.63 12.49 14.68
N GLY A 359 -3.49 13.00 15.57
CA GLY A 359 -3.74 12.41 16.89
C GLY A 359 -5.03 11.59 16.92
N TYR A 360 -5.30 11.02 18.11
CA TYR A 360 -6.52 10.25 18.37
C TYR A 360 -7.80 11.06 18.10
N ASP A 361 -7.85 12.32 18.58
CA ASP A 361 -9.04 13.16 18.40
C ASP A 361 -9.30 13.48 16.93
N ASP A 362 -8.25 13.67 16.11
CA ASP A 362 -8.38 13.87 14.67
C ASP A 362 -9.03 12.66 14.00
N LEU A 363 -8.62 11.44 14.39
CA LEU A 363 -9.19 10.20 13.87
C LEU A 363 -10.64 9.99 14.32
N VAL A 364 -10.95 10.30 15.58
CA VAL A 364 -12.32 10.22 16.12
C VAL A 364 -13.23 11.22 15.41
N GLU A 365 -12.79 12.47 15.25
CA GLU A 365 -13.55 13.50 14.54
C GLU A 365 -13.77 13.11 13.07
N PHE A 366 -12.74 12.60 12.41
CA PHE A 366 -12.84 12.08 11.04
C PHE A 366 -13.87 10.94 10.95
N GLY A 367 -13.83 9.96 11.85
CA GLY A 367 -14.80 8.87 11.91
C GLY A 367 -16.23 9.38 12.11
N ARG A 368 -16.44 10.31 13.04
CA ARG A 368 -17.75 10.93 13.32
C ARG A 368 -18.28 11.73 12.14
N LYS A 369 -17.43 12.49 11.47
CA LYS A 369 -17.78 13.26 10.26
C LYS A 369 -18.39 12.40 9.18
N PHE A 370 -17.94 11.17 9.03
CA PHE A 370 -18.44 10.22 8.03
C PHE A 370 -19.38 9.15 8.61
N SER A 371 -19.93 9.39 9.80
CA SER A 371 -20.92 8.53 10.46
C SER A 371 -20.43 7.09 10.67
N ILE A 372 -19.14 6.92 10.98
CA ILE A 372 -18.60 5.62 11.35
C ILE A 372 -19.10 5.26 12.77
N ALA A 373 -19.72 4.08 12.89
CA ALA A 373 -20.10 3.56 14.18
C ALA A 373 -18.85 3.17 14.98
N ASN A 374 -18.83 3.54 16.27
CA ASN A 374 -17.76 3.16 17.21
C ASN A 374 -16.32 3.41 16.68
N PRO A 375 -15.98 4.63 16.21
CA PRO A 375 -14.65 4.89 15.67
C PRO A 375 -13.54 4.61 16.70
N ASN A 376 -13.83 4.82 18.01
CA ASN A 376 -12.90 4.54 19.10
C ASN A 376 -12.48 3.06 19.15
N GLU A 377 -13.43 2.14 19.00
CA GLU A 377 -13.15 0.69 19.01
C GLU A 377 -12.30 0.28 17.81
N ILE A 378 -12.57 0.87 16.64
CA ILE A 378 -11.79 0.61 15.42
C ILE A 378 -10.37 1.13 15.58
N ILE A 379 -10.18 2.34 16.12
CA ILE A 379 -8.87 2.92 16.38
C ILE A 379 -8.09 2.03 17.36
N GLN A 380 -8.73 1.65 18.47
CA GLN A 380 -8.11 0.82 19.50
C GLN A 380 -7.70 -0.55 18.95
N SER A 381 -8.61 -1.30 18.32
CA SER A 381 -8.32 -2.62 17.78
C SER A 381 -7.24 -2.60 16.69
N THR A 382 -7.21 -1.54 15.88
CA THR A 382 -6.16 -1.35 14.89
C THR A 382 -4.80 -1.07 15.54
N ALA A 383 -4.77 -0.24 16.60
CA ALA A 383 -3.55 0.04 17.36
C ALA A 383 -3.00 -1.23 18.02
N GLU A 384 -3.87 -2.04 18.64
CA GLU A 384 -3.50 -3.33 19.23
C GLU A 384 -2.88 -4.28 18.21
N THR A 385 -3.39 -4.25 16.97
CA THR A 385 -2.84 -5.05 15.88
C THR A 385 -1.49 -4.53 15.40
N VAL A 386 -1.35 -3.22 15.18
CA VAL A 386 -0.08 -2.61 14.75
C VAL A 386 1.04 -2.88 15.75
N ALA A 387 0.72 -2.92 17.04
CA ALA A 387 1.67 -3.27 18.08
C ALA A 387 2.18 -4.72 18.03
N GLN A 388 1.56 -5.59 17.24
CA GLN A 388 2.10 -6.93 16.94
C GLN A 388 3.18 -6.91 15.84
N PHE A 389 3.67 -5.74 15.43
CA PHE A 389 4.65 -5.62 14.37
C PHE A 389 5.90 -6.48 14.61
N ARG A 390 6.53 -6.36 15.78
CA ARG A 390 7.78 -7.09 16.09
C ARG A 390 7.65 -8.61 16.00
N PRO A 391 6.69 -9.27 16.67
CA PRO A 391 6.54 -10.72 16.54
C PRO A 391 6.21 -11.14 15.11
N VAL A 392 5.36 -10.39 14.39
CA VAL A 392 5.02 -10.70 12.99
C VAL A 392 6.23 -10.50 12.08
N ALA A 393 7.02 -9.43 12.28
CA ALA A 393 8.22 -9.17 11.49
C ALA A 393 9.30 -10.24 11.69
N LYS A 394 9.47 -10.72 12.92
CA LYS A 394 10.36 -11.86 13.23
C LYS A 394 9.90 -13.15 12.55
N ASP A 395 8.60 -13.43 12.57
CA ASP A 395 8.01 -14.61 11.91
C ASP A 395 8.22 -14.58 10.39
N VAL A 396 8.14 -13.40 9.79
CA VAL A 396 8.42 -13.18 8.35
C VAL A 396 9.93 -13.25 8.03
N GLY A 397 10.81 -13.15 9.02
CA GLY A 397 12.26 -13.16 8.84
C GLY A 397 12.84 -11.80 8.43
N VAL A 398 12.24 -10.71 8.91
CA VAL A 398 12.85 -9.37 8.81
C VAL A 398 14.03 -9.29 9.78
N ASP A 399 15.15 -8.71 9.32
CA ASP A 399 16.33 -8.52 10.17
C ASP A 399 16.04 -7.60 11.37
N SER A 400 16.63 -7.91 12.51
CA SER A 400 16.41 -7.18 13.76
C SER A 400 16.74 -5.69 13.65
N TYR A 401 17.75 -5.32 12.88
CA TYR A 401 18.11 -3.92 12.63
C TYR A 401 16.93 -3.16 12.01
N TRP A 402 16.27 -3.75 11.00
CA TRP A 402 15.12 -3.10 10.34
C TRP A 402 13.88 -3.10 11.23
N ILE A 403 13.67 -4.16 12.03
CA ILE A 403 12.59 -4.19 13.02
C ILE A 403 12.74 -3.02 14.00
N ASP A 404 13.92 -2.85 14.57
CA ASP A 404 14.20 -1.78 15.53
C ASP A 404 14.02 -0.40 14.88
N LYS A 405 14.53 -0.21 13.67
CA LYS A 405 14.39 1.05 12.93
C LYS A 405 12.94 1.42 12.63
N ILE A 406 12.11 0.47 12.22
CA ILE A 406 10.71 0.73 11.93
C ILE A 406 9.94 1.05 13.23
N GLU A 407 10.21 0.32 14.32
CA GLU A 407 9.55 0.58 15.60
C GLU A 407 9.95 1.91 16.24
N GLU A 408 11.17 2.40 16.04
CA GLU A 408 11.56 3.75 16.44
C GLU A 408 10.56 4.79 15.92
N HIS A 409 10.08 4.62 14.67
CA HIS A 409 9.12 5.55 14.05
C HIS A 409 7.66 5.32 14.50
N PHE A 410 7.27 4.07 14.76
CA PHE A 410 5.96 3.82 15.41
C PHE A 410 5.88 4.49 16.77
N ALA A 411 6.99 4.48 17.51
CA ALA A 411 7.09 5.12 18.80
C ALA A 411 6.90 6.65 18.76
N GLU A 412 7.33 7.30 17.70
CA GLU A 412 7.13 8.74 17.52
C GLU A 412 5.68 9.11 17.16
N MET A 413 4.97 8.24 16.43
CA MET A 413 3.62 8.51 15.90
C MET A 413 2.49 7.93 16.77
N SER A 414 2.69 6.72 17.32
CA SER A 414 1.65 5.99 18.04
C SER A 414 1.44 6.38 19.51
N PRO A 415 2.42 6.87 20.27
CA PRO A 415 2.24 7.12 21.70
C PRO A 415 1.19 8.18 22.02
N LYS A 416 1.09 9.22 21.19
CA LYS A 416 0.07 10.27 21.37
C LYS A 416 -1.34 9.69 21.21
N ILE A 417 -1.51 8.73 20.31
CA ILE A 417 -2.80 8.07 20.07
C ILE A 417 -3.11 7.09 21.19
N LEU A 418 -2.15 6.27 21.56
CA LEU A 418 -2.32 5.22 22.58
C LEU A 418 -2.49 5.80 24.00
N SER A 419 -1.79 6.88 24.33
CA SER A 419 -1.94 7.56 25.63
C SER A 419 -3.29 8.28 25.79
N MET A 420 -3.97 8.58 24.70
CA MET A 420 -5.29 9.23 24.68
C MET A 420 -6.45 8.25 24.78
N LEU A 421 -6.22 6.95 24.60
CA LEU A 421 -7.24 5.91 24.76
C LEU A 421 -7.55 5.72 26.24
N ASN A 422 -8.57 6.41 26.77
CA ASN A 422 -9.04 6.24 28.15
C ASN A 422 -9.36 4.76 28.42
N GLY A 423 -8.64 4.14 29.35
CA GLY A 423 -8.78 2.73 29.72
C GLY A 423 -7.95 1.78 28.88
N TYR A 424 -7.09 2.28 28.01
CA TYR A 424 -6.15 1.47 27.26
C TYR A 424 -5.23 0.71 28.23
N LYS A 425 -5.30 -0.61 28.19
CA LYS A 425 -4.25 -1.45 28.78
C LYS A 425 -3.05 -1.33 27.83
N PRO A 426 -1.89 -0.81 28.32
CA PRO A 426 -0.70 -0.83 27.49
C PRO A 426 -0.48 -2.24 26.96
N LEU A 427 -0.07 -2.32 25.69
CA LEU A 427 0.24 -3.59 25.05
C LEU A 427 1.12 -4.42 25.97
N SER A 428 0.67 -5.59 26.31
CA SER A 428 1.50 -6.55 27.02
C SER A 428 2.53 -7.07 26.04
N PHE A 429 3.74 -6.58 26.13
CA PHE A 429 4.87 -7.19 25.45
C PHE A 429 5.32 -8.39 26.29
N ASP A 430 5.26 -9.58 25.76
CA ASP A 430 5.98 -10.70 26.30
C ASP A 430 7.47 -10.52 26.00
N TYR A 431 8.16 -9.84 26.92
CA TYR A 431 9.60 -9.78 26.94
C TYR A 431 10.13 -11.01 27.69
N SER A 432 10.79 -11.88 26.97
CA SER A 432 11.68 -12.85 27.57
C SER A 432 13.10 -12.27 27.58
N ILE A 433 13.53 -11.70 28.70
CA ILE A 433 14.90 -11.20 28.88
C ILE A 433 15.68 -12.26 29.65
N GLU A 434 16.49 -13.05 28.94
CA GLU A 434 17.46 -13.94 29.53
C GLU A 434 18.82 -13.25 29.72
N GLU A 435 18.89 -12.28 30.60
CA GLU A 435 20.14 -11.73 31.05
C GLU A 435 20.37 -12.05 32.54
N LYS A 436 21.40 -12.76 32.88
CA LYS A 436 21.80 -13.12 34.25
C LYS A 436 20.75 -13.92 35.05
N GLY A 437 20.01 -14.79 34.39
CA GLY A 437 19.04 -15.67 35.05
C GLY A 437 17.73 -14.99 35.46
N LEU A 438 17.38 -13.87 34.86
CA LEU A 438 16.10 -13.20 35.09
C LEU A 438 15.18 -13.37 33.89
N THR A 439 14.01 -13.92 34.12
CA THR A 439 12.93 -14.01 33.13
C THR A 439 11.87 -12.99 33.48
N VAL A 440 11.62 -12.03 32.61
CA VAL A 440 10.55 -11.02 32.76
C VAL A 440 9.45 -11.34 31.75
N LYS A 441 8.23 -11.54 32.24
CA LYS A 441 7.03 -11.79 31.43
C LYS A 441 5.94 -10.79 31.76
N ASN A 442 4.98 -10.61 30.85
CA ASN A 442 3.78 -9.80 31.08
C ASN A 442 4.11 -8.36 31.54
N LEU A 443 5.14 -7.73 30.95
CA LEU A 443 5.49 -6.35 31.28
C LEU A 443 4.48 -5.38 30.67
N HIS A 444 3.79 -4.61 31.51
CA HIS A 444 2.84 -3.61 31.04
C HIS A 444 2.81 -2.36 31.93
N TRP A 445 2.45 -1.22 31.34
CA TRP A 445 2.29 0.05 32.03
C TRP A 445 0.82 0.44 32.11
N THR A 446 0.41 1.04 33.20
CA THR A 446 -0.95 1.58 33.40
C THR A 446 -0.86 2.99 33.95
N GLU A 447 -1.51 3.96 33.31
CA GLU A 447 -1.72 5.27 33.89
C GLU A 447 -2.84 5.19 34.93
N MET A 448 -2.57 5.72 36.10
CA MET A 448 -3.54 5.81 37.18
C MET A 448 -4.28 7.16 37.13
N GLY A 449 -5.56 7.18 37.50
CA GLY A 449 -6.43 8.36 37.38
C GLY A 449 -5.94 9.64 38.13
N ASN A 450 -4.84 9.55 38.84
CA ASN A 450 -4.15 10.68 39.47
C ASN A 450 -2.90 11.14 38.70
N GLY A 451 -2.65 10.60 37.50
CA GLY A 451 -1.47 10.91 36.69
C GLY A 451 -0.18 10.21 37.14
N ALA A 452 -0.27 9.24 38.03
CA ALA A 452 0.84 8.34 38.37
C ALA A 452 0.88 7.18 37.33
N MET A 453 2.07 6.65 37.11
CA MET A 453 2.28 5.49 36.20
C MET A 453 2.55 4.25 37.04
N ARG A 454 1.99 3.12 36.63
CA ARG A 454 2.23 1.82 37.25
C ARG A 454 2.79 0.84 36.19
N LEU A 455 3.94 0.26 36.54
CA LEU A 455 4.53 -0.86 35.79
C LEU A 455 4.14 -2.16 36.51
N GLU A 456 3.62 -3.11 35.76
CA GLU A 456 3.37 -4.48 36.26
C GLU A 456 4.10 -5.48 35.39
N ALA A 457 4.68 -6.52 36.00
CA ALA A 457 5.42 -7.57 35.32
C ALA A 457 5.42 -8.86 36.17
N GLU A 458 5.86 -9.94 35.59
CA GLU A 458 6.20 -11.19 36.28
C GLU A 458 7.72 -11.39 36.14
N ILE A 459 8.44 -11.41 37.26
CA ILE A 459 9.89 -11.61 37.30
C ILE A 459 10.18 -12.97 37.94
N ASN A 460 10.75 -13.90 37.18
CA ASN A 460 11.01 -15.29 37.61
C ASN A 460 9.77 -15.97 38.21
N GLY A 461 8.60 -15.78 37.59
CA GLY A 461 7.34 -16.31 38.08
C GLY A 461 6.74 -15.57 39.29
N THR A 462 7.32 -14.47 39.70
CA THR A 462 6.83 -13.65 40.86
C THR A 462 6.22 -12.35 40.35
N PRO A 463 4.95 -12.02 40.73
CA PRO A 463 4.35 -10.74 40.36
C PRO A 463 5.17 -9.56 40.87
N PHE A 464 5.44 -8.61 40.00
CA PHE A 464 6.21 -7.40 40.27
C PHE A 464 5.38 -6.17 39.89
N ARG A 465 5.46 -5.13 40.74
CA ARG A 465 4.77 -3.86 40.51
C ARG A 465 5.66 -2.69 40.89
N ALA A 466 5.78 -1.68 40.03
CA ALA A 466 6.44 -0.42 40.34
C ALA A 466 5.47 0.74 40.05
N THR A 467 5.34 1.67 40.98
CA THR A 467 4.46 2.85 40.84
C THR A 467 5.31 4.12 40.88
N PHE A 468 5.20 4.93 39.82
CA PHE A 468 5.90 6.20 39.65
C PHE A 468 4.95 7.34 39.95
N GLY A 469 5.38 8.29 40.78
CA GLY A 469 4.58 9.45 41.14
C GLY A 469 4.55 10.52 40.04
N LYS A 470 3.52 11.38 40.06
CA LYS A 470 3.35 12.48 39.09
C LYS A 470 4.53 13.45 39.01
N LYS A 471 5.26 13.63 40.12
CA LYS A 471 6.36 14.62 40.27
C LYS A 471 7.77 14.03 40.13
N SER A 472 7.93 12.72 40.22
CA SER A 472 9.21 12.04 40.09
C SER A 472 9.04 10.86 39.16
N LYS A 473 9.42 11.09 37.95
CA LYS A 473 9.32 10.07 36.88
C LYS A 473 10.62 9.28 36.69
N GLU A 474 11.68 9.68 37.41
CA GLU A 474 12.99 9.01 37.34
C GLU A 474 13.07 7.78 38.24
N TYR A 475 12.35 7.77 39.37
CA TYR A 475 12.35 6.65 40.31
C TYR A 475 10.93 6.31 40.77
N PRO A 476 10.61 5.00 40.88
CA PRO A 476 9.31 4.59 41.39
C PRO A 476 9.18 4.96 42.87
N ALA A 477 8.02 5.49 43.22
CA ALA A 477 7.69 5.80 44.63
C ALA A 477 7.48 4.53 45.47
N ILE A 478 7.05 3.44 44.81
CA ILE A 478 6.76 2.16 45.46
C ILE A 478 7.14 1.04 44.50
N ILE A 479 7.87 0.03 44.99
CA ILE A 479 8.11 -1.24 44.30
C ILE A 479 7.62 -2.38 45.20
N GLU A 480 6.86 -3.30 44.60
CA GLU A 480 6.34 -4.51 45.21
C GLU A 480 6.74 -5.74 44.40
N SER A 481 7.16 -6.79 45.12
CA SER A 481 7.42 -8.11 44.53
C SER A 481 6.70 -9.18 45.36
N GLY A 482 5.88 -10.02 44.69
CA GLY A 482 5.03 -10.98 45.38
C GLY A 482 4.06 -10.36 46.41
N GLY A 483 3.61 -9.12 46.19
CA GLY A 483 2.74 -8.40 47.11
C GLY A 483 3.44 -7.75 48.29
N ILE A 484 4.77 -7.82 48.39
CA ILE A 484 5.56 -7.26 49.50
C ILE A 484 6.36 -6.06 48.99
N LYS A 485 6.30 -4.93 49.70
CA LYS A 485 7.11 -3.75 49.40
C LYS A 485 8.61 -4.05 49.55
N MET A 486 9.36 -3.74 48.51
CA MET A 486 10.81 -3.93 48.50
C MET A 486 11.52 -2.81 49.29
N PRO A 487 12.59 -3.13 50.06
CA PRO A 487 13.46 -2.12 50.65
C PRO A 487 14.08 -1.20 49.58
N PHE A 488 14.24 0.10 49.88
CA PHE A 488 14.71 1.10 48.94
C PHE A 488 16.04 0.75 48.24
N GLU A 489 16.98 0.18 48.95
CA GLU A 489 18.30 -0.21 48.39
C GLU A 489 18.19 -1.32 47.33
N LYS A 490 17.31 -2.30 47.54
CA LYS A 490 16.99 -3.32 46.52
C LYS A 490 16.16 -2.74 45.37
N GLN A 491 15.31 -1.77 45.64
CA GLN A 491 14.57 -1.05 44.60
C GLN A 491 15.52 -0.36 43.62
N LYS A 492 16.53 0.32 44.14
CA LYS A 492 17.55 1.04 43.36
C LYS A 492 18.30 0.10 42.43
N GLU A 493 18.69 -1.08 42.89
CA GLU A 493 19.39 -2.08 42.09
C GLU A 493 18.49 -2.61 40.93
N TYR A 494 17.23 -2.90 41.19
CA TYR A 494 16.28 -3.34 40.16
C TYR A 494 15.97 -2.23 39.15
N VAL A 495 15.81 -1.00 39.58
CA VAL A 495 15.53 0.15 38.70
C VAL A 495 16.75 0.48 37.83
N GLU A 496 17.92 0.63 38.45
CA GLU A 496 19.13 1.06 37.72
C GLU A 496 19.71 -0.04 36.78
N ARG A 497 19.61 -1.30 37.18
CA ARG A 497 20.19 -2.40 36.38
C ARG A 497 19.25 -3.07 35.38
N LEU A 498 17.96 -3.07 35.67
CA LEU A 498 16.99 -3.85 34.87
C LEU A 498 15.97 -2.97 34.14
N PHE A 499 15.56 -1.86 34.76
CA PHE A 499 14.46 -1.07 34.19
C PHE A 499 14.95 0.22 33.51
N LEU A 500 15.86 1.00 34.12
CA LEU A 500 16.30 2.27 33.52
C LEU A 500 17.00 2.12 32.16
N PRO A 501 17.88 1.17 31.91
CA PRO A 501 18.47 1.02 30.60
C PRO A 501 17.45 0.66 29.52
N ARG A 502 16.44 -0.11 29.88
CA ARG A 502 15.38 -0.59 28.97
C ARG A 502 14.11 0.24 29.00
N MET A 503 13.86 0.95 30.09
CA MET A 503 12.94 2.08 30.07
C MET A 503 13.44 3.16 29.13
N ASN A 504 14.72 3.49 29.12
CA ASN A 504 15.27 4.42 28.13
C ASN A 504 15.23 3.86 26.71
N GLU A 505 15.41 2.56 26.50
CA GLU A 505 15.23 1.90 25.21
C GLU A 505 13.76 1.79 24.80
N SER A 506 12.84 1.45 25.69
CA SER A 506 11.41 1.40 25.42
C SER A 506 10.68 2.73 25.64
N ILE A 507 11.26 3.68 26.41
CA ILE A 507 10.75 5.02 26.66
C ILE A 507 11.24 6.04 25.63
N GLN A 508 12.42 5.88 25.09
CA GLN A 508 12.82 6.56 23.84
C GLN A 508 12.07 5.99 22.63
N GLY A 509 11.54 4.78 22.75
CA GLY A 509 10.84 4.06 21.73
C GLY A 509 9.33 3.93 21.86
N SER A 510 8.65 4.15 22.95
CA SER A 510 7.18 4.17 23.02
C SER A 510 6.66 4.54 24.39
N LEU A 511 5.68 5.41 24.45
CA LEU A 511 4.75 5.57 25.58
C LEU A 511 5.32 6.09 26.91
N ALA A 512 6.47 6.70 26.92
CA ALA A 512 6.73 7.56 28.06
C ALA A 512 6.12 8.91 27.79
N PRO A 513 5.29 9.41 28.67
CA PRO A 513 5.11 10.84 28.74
C PRO A 513 6.53 11.41 28.84
N THR A 514 6.86 12.38 27.99
CA THR A 514 8.11 13.16 28.10
C THR A 514 8.46 13.34 29.53
N LEU A 515 9.51 12.68 29.98
CA LEU A 515 10.09 12.87 31.29
C LEU A 515 10.60 14.29 31.47
#